data_23e2d44b50c726d39d438cc0116459ba
#
_entry.id   23e2d44b50c726d39d438cc0116459ba
#
_cell.length_a   1.000
_cell.length_b   1.000
_cell.length_c   1.000
_cell.angle_alpha   90.00
_cell.angle_beta   90.00
_cell.angle_gamma   90.00
#
_symmetry.space_group_name_H-M   'P 1'
#
loop_
_entity.id
_entity.type
_entity.pdbx_description
1 polymer ?
#
loop_
_entity_poly.entity_id
_entity_poly.type
_entity_poly.pdbx_seq_one_letter_code
_entity_poly.pdbx_strand_id
1 'polypeptide(L)'
;MFKRRHALVTAAICAAAFAAVGCGGSKDSSAASSSTGSKKESNNLVVWSFTDELEGMIKNYYTPAHPDVKVEYSMTPTDQFPNKLDPVLQSGNGCPDVFALENAFVRKYIESGLLLPLDDVYAEVKDKMADYPMQIGSYNGHVYGMAWQVAPGALFYRRSLAKKYLGTDDPVEVQKYVKDLDTFIQTAELLKQKSDGICDIVSSSGDMFMPYKGARKDPWVVNDKLVIDPAMEKYMDMAKLMHDNHYDGRVAQWSEGWYAGMKGTLKDEKDNPVEVFCYLLPTWGLHYVLKTNAPETSGDWAMCAGPANYYWGGTWIAAYKGTKNAAAAKEMIKYLATDDTFLEKYAKDSGDTVGNLNVQNKIKDTFSEPYLAGQNHYKDFCEMAKGIDGRLIQGTDQQIEQYFSEEVAAYANGEKTKEQALNDFKTQVATMLD
;
A
#
# COMPACT_ATOMS: atom_id res chain seq x y z
N MET A 1 32.62 26.56 2.74
CA MET A 1 33.27 26.79 4.06
C MET A 1 32.15 26.89 5.10
N PHE A 2 31.66 25.74 5.65
CA PHE A 2 30.72 25.73 6.75
C PHE A 2 31.18 24.71 7.76
N LYS A 3 31.34 25.15 9.00
CA LYS A 3 31.95 24.43 10.12
C LYS A 3 30.94 23.39 10.71
N ARG A 4 31.41 22.13 10.80
CA ARG A 4 30.77 21.08 11.61
C ARG A 4 30.88 21.47 13.10
N ARG A 5 29.76 21.40 13.81
CA ARG A 5 29.74 21.39 15.28
C ARG A 5 29.34 20.00 15.75
N HIS A 6 30.27 19.33 16.40
CA HIS A 6 30.06 18.09 17.15
C HIS A 6 29.44 18.46 18.50
N ALA A 7 28.34 17.81 18.86
CA ALA A 7 27.82 17.80 20.23
C ALA A 7 28.09 16.42 20.83
N LEU A 8 28.96 16.38 21.82
CA LEU A 8 29.18 15.24 22.72
C LEU A 8 28.00 15.19 23.71
N VAL A 9 27.38 14.02 23.83
CA VAL A 9 26.45 13.71 24.91
C VAL A 9 27.13 12.69 25.84
N THR A 10 27.34 13.13 27.05
CA THR A 10 27.97 12.41 28.16
C THR A 10 26.97 11.42 28.77
N ALA A 11 27.33 10.15 28.86
CA ALA A 11 26.58 9.12 29.56
C ALA A 11 26.78 9.26 31.07
N ALA A 12 25.69 9.36 31.83
CA ALA A 12 25.71 9.25 33.28
C ALA A 12 25.21 7.85 33.68
N ILE A 13 26.10 7.09 34.30
CA ILE A 13 25.83 5.79 34.94
C ILE A 13 25.30 6.05 36.34
N CYS A 14 24.07 5.59 36.64
CA CYS A 14 23.61 5.47 38.03
C CYS A 14 23.55 3.98 38.40
N ALA A 15 24.45 3.57 39.27
CA ALA A 15 24.38 2.31 40.00
C ALA A 15 23.46 2.50 41.21
N ALA A 16 22.52 1.60 41.43
CA ALA A 16 21.76 1.51 42.69
C ALA A 16 21.90 0.09 43.25
N ALA A 17 22.27 0.08 44.53
CA ALA A 17 22.69 -1.06 45.31
C ALA A 17 21.55 -1.97 45.76
N PHE A 18 21.84 -3.26 45.88
CA PHE A 18 21.09 -4.29 46.57
C PHE A 18 21.07 -4.05 48.09
N ALA A 19 19.92 -4.21 48.72
CA ALA A 19 19.82 -4.54 50.15
C ALA A 19 18.91 -5.75 50.32
N ALA A 20 19.49 -6.84 50.73
CA ALA A 20 18.80 -8.04 51.20
C ALA A 20 18.56 -7.94 52.69
N VAL A 21 17.38 -8.25 53.12
CA VAL A 21 17.09 -8.60 54.56
C VAL A 21 16.21 -9.84 54.52
N GLY A 22 16.68 -10.86 55.22
CA GLY A 22 16.09 -12.18 55.27
C GLY A 22 15.33 -12.47 56.58
N CYS A 23 14.70 -13.63 56.56
CA CYS A 23 14.29 -14.53 57.62
C CYS A 23 13.04 -14.28 58.46
N GLY A 24 12.19 -15.31 58.47
CA GLY A 24 11.24 -15.63 59.51
C GLY A 24 10.14 -16.56 59.06
N GLY A 25 10.29 -17.88 59.26
CA GLY A 25 9.31 -18.87 58.88
C GLY A 25 8.18 -19.05 59.91
N SER A 26 7.04 -19.54 59.46
CA SER A 26 6.16 -20.47 60.22
C SER A 26 5.26 -21.21 59.27
N LYS A 27 5.18 -22.51 59.43
CA LYS A 27 4.24 -23.46 58.80
C LYS A 27 2.84 -23.27 59.33
N ASP A 28 1.87 -23.21 58.45
CA ASP A 28 0.59 -23.88 58.71
C ASP A 28 -0.08 -24.31 57.41
N SER A 29 -0.46 -25.57 57.40
CA SER A 29 -1.10 -26.31 56.33
C SER A 29 -2.61 -26.03 56.36
N SER A 30 -3.17 -25.57 55.25
CA SER A 30 -4.59 -25.79 54.98
C SER A 30 -4.87 -25.85 53.47
N ALA A 31 -5.74 -26.78 53.16
CA ALA A 31 -6.16 -27.32 51.89
C ALA A 31 -6.26 -26.36 50.70
N ALA A 32 -5.67 -26.79 49.60
CA ALA A 32 -5.87 -26.22 48.28
C ALA A 32 -7.28 -26.52 47.77
N SER A 33 -8.12 -25.49 47.68
CA SER A 33 -9.23 -25.46 46.74
C SER A 33 -8.68 -24.92 45.43
N SER A 34 -8.58 -25.75 44.41
CA SER A 34 -8.26 -25.37 43.04
C SER A 34 -9.43 -24.58 42.45
N SER A 35 -9.42 -23.28 42.65
CA SER A 35 -10.18 -22.38 41.81
C SER A 35 -9.34 -22.18 40.55
N THR A 36 -9.70 -22.81 39.45
CA THR A 36 -9.31 -22.42 38.09
C THR A 36 -9.92 -21.05 37.83
N GLY A 37 -9.26 -20.00 38.36
CA GLY A 37 -9.51 -18.64 37.96
C GLY A 37 -9.02 -18.49 36.50
N SER A 38 -9.94 -18.44 35.57
CA SER A 38 -9.67 -17.91 34.25
C SER A 38 -9.07 -16.53 34.46
N LYS A 39 -7.79 -16.34 34.13
CA LYS A 39 -7.19 -15.01 34.08
C LYS A 39 -8.04 -14.21 33.12
N LYS A 40 -8.72 -13.18 33.63
CA LYS A 40 -9.44 -12.22 32.80
C LYS A 40 -8.41 -11.66 31.82
N GLU A 41 -8.58 -11.92 30.51
CA GLU A 41 -7.77 -11.30 29.47
C GLU A 41 -7.81 -9.78 29.69
N SER A 42 -6.68 -9.12 29.51
CA SER A 42 -6.66 -7.68 29.64
C SER A 42 -7.37 -7.08 28.42
N ASN A 43 -8.30 -6.16 28.60
CA ASN A 43 -8.97 -5.47 27.50
C ASN A 43 -8.09 -4.35 26.91
N ASN A 44 -6.76 -4.43 27.05
CA ASN A 44 -5.83 -3.46 26.49
C ASN A 44 -5.15 -4.08 25.27
N LEU A 45 -5.25 -3.42 24.11
CA LEU A 45 -4.58 -3.81 22.87
C LEU A 45 -3.50 -2.80 22.52
N VAL A 46 -2.31 -3.28 22.23
CA VAL A 46 -1.23 -2.50 21.61
C VAL A 46 -1.30 -2.67 20.11
N VAL A 47 -1.51 -1.57 19.38
CA VAL A 47 -1.69 -1.57 17.93
C VAL A 47 -0.59 -0.75 17.26
N TRP A 48 0.13 -1.35 16.31
CA TRP A 48 1.14 -0.66 15.51
C TRP A 48 0.71 -0.57 14.07
N SER A 49 1.00 0.57 13.44
CA SER A 49 0.71 0.79 12.02
C SER A 49 1.79 1.62 11.33
N PHE A 50 1.78 1.55 10.03
CA PHE A 50 2.59 2.39 9.14
C PHE A 50 1.81 3.63 8.63
N THR A 51 0.50 3.72 8.92
CA THR A 51 -0.40 4.78 8.47
C THR A 51 -1.26 5.30 9.62
N ASP A 52 -1.58 6.57 9.62
CA ASP A 52 -2.50 7.23 10.54
C ASP A 52 -3.98 6.94 10.25
N GLU A 53 -4.29 6.40 9.06
CA GLU A 53 -5.64 6.00 8.66
C GLU A 53 -6.26 5.01 9.66
N LEU A 54 -5.49 3.99 10.07
CA LEU A 54 -5.94 3.01 11.06
C LEU A 54 -6.19 3.65 12.43
N GLU A 55 -5.41 4.66 12.83
CA GLU A 55 -5.68 5.44 14.04
C GLU A 55 -7.05 6.12 13.99
N GLY A 56 -7.34 6.74 12.84
CA GLY A 56 -8.63 7.37 12.58
C GLY A 56 -9.79 6.36 12.65
N MET A 57 -9.64 5.18 12.08
CA MET A 57 -10.63 4.10 12.16
C MET A 57 -10.86 3.64 13.60
N ILE A 58 -9.78 3.41 14.35
CA ILE A 58 -9.86 2.97 15.74
C ILE A 58 -10.56 4.05 16.59
N LYS A 59 -10.12 5.30 16.47
CA LYS A 59 -10.63 6.41 17.28
C LYS A 59 -12.09 6.74 16.98
N ASN A 60 -12.46 6.78 15.70
CA ASN A 60 -13.75 7.30 15.27
C ASN A 60 -14.85 6.22 15.19
N TYR A 61 -14.47 4.94 15.07
CA TYR A 61 -15.43 3.86 14.86
C TYR A 61 -15.26 2.71 15.86
N TYR A 62 -14.06 2.12 15.99
CA TYR A 62 -13.85 0.96 16.85
C TYR A 62 -14.04 1.29 18.32
N THR A 63 -13.36 2.29 18.86
CA THR A 63 -13.43 2.66 20.29
C THR A 63 -14.85 3.03 20.74
N PRO A 64 -15.64 3.80 19.96
CA PRO A 64 -17.04 4.06 20.33
C PRO A 64 -17.93 2.80 20.34
N ALA A 65 -17.64 1.82 19.49
CA ALA A 65 -18.35 0.54 19.45
C ALA A 65 -17.90 -0.46 20.54
N HIS A 66 -16.66 -0.30 21.05
CA HIS A 66 -16.03 -1.19 22.03
C HIS A 66 -15.45 -0.40 23.21
N PRO A 67 -16.29 0.28 24.01
CA PRO A 67 -15.83 1.21 25.06
C PRO A 67 -15.05 0.53 26.21
N ASP A 68 -15.17 -0.80 26.32
CA ASP A 68 -14.44 -1.60 27.33
C ASP A 68 -13.03 -1.99 26.89
N VAL A 69 -12.64 -1.72 25.61
CA VAL A 69 -11.33 -2.02 25.08
C VAL A 69 -10.49 -0.75 25.03
N LYS A 70 -9.34 -0.77 25.68
CA LYS A 70 -8.34 0.31 25.58
C LYS A 70 -7.36 -0.03 24.46
N VAL A 71 -7.08 0.94 23.62
CA VAL A 71 -6.13 0.79 22.50
C VAL A 71 -4.97 1.77 22.69
N GLU A 72 -3.75 1.21 22.74
CA GLU A 72 -2.51 1.97 22.65
C GLU A 72 -1.99 1.91 21.22
N TYR A 73 -2.03 3.03 20.53
CA TYR A 73 -1.66 3.12 19.12
C TYR A 73 -0.28 3.72 18.94
N SER A 74 0.50 3.17 17.98
CA SER A 74 1.79 3.73 17.56
C SER A 74 1.94 3.65 16.06
N MET A 75 2.22 4.79 15.42
CA MET A 75 2.53 4.90 14.00
C MET A 75 4.05 5.01 13.77
N THR A 76 4.53 4.38 12.71
CA THR A 76 5.91 4.48 12.22
C THR A 76 5.84 4.52 10.70
N PRO A 77 6.51 5.45 10.02
CA PRO A 77 6.48 5.55 8.55
C PRO A 77 6.79 4.23 7.85
N THR A 78 6.17 4.01 6.69
CA THR A 78 6.19 2.74 5.93
C THR A 78 7.60 2.21 5.68
N ASP A 79 8.54 3.09 5.32
CA ASP A 79 9.95 2.76 5.07
C ASP A 79 10.72 2.29 6.30
N GLN A 80 10.28 2.69 7.49
CA GLN A 80 10.91 2.35 8.77
C GLN A 80 10.16 1.25 9.53
N PHE A 81 8.91 0.97 9.14
CA PHE A 81 8.03 0.07 9.89
C PHE A 81 8.58 -1.36 10.01
N PRO A 82 9.10 -2.01 8.94
CA PRO A 82 9.74 -3.32 9.06
C PRO A 82 10.92 -3.34 10.02
N ASN A 83 11.75 -2.30 10.02
CA ASN A 83 12.91 -2.20 10.90
C ASN A 83 12.53 -2.14 12.38
N LYS A 84 11.34 -1.63 12.70
CA LYS A 84 10.79 -1.61 14.06
C LYS A 84 10.10 -2.93 14.41
N LEU A 85 9.36 -3.53 13.47
CA LEU A 85 8.54 -4.71 13.73
C LEU A 85 9.35 -6.00 13.77
N ASP A 86 10.34 -6.18 12.89
CA ASP A 86 11.15 -7.40 12.80
C ASP A 86 11.80 -7.83 14.13
N PRO A 87 12.55 -6.95 14.83
CA PRO A 87 13.25 -7.35 16.04
C PRO A 87 12.31 -7.79 17.18
N VAL A 88 11.15 -7.11 17.31
CA VAL A 88 10.20 -7.45 18.38
C VAL A 88 9.47 -8.74 18.10
N LEU A 89 9.06 -8.99 16.85
CA LEU A 89 8.42 -10.25 16.47
C LEU A 89 9.38 -11.44 16.62
N GLN A 90 10.66 -11.27 16.25
CA GLN A 90 11.68 -12.32 16.38
C GLN A 90 12.03 -12.62 17.83
N SER A 91 12.18 -11.59 18.67
CA SER A 91 12.51 -11.77 20.08
C SER A 91 11.32 -12.17 20.94
N GLY A 92 10.10 -11.90 20.50
CA GLY A 92 8.86 -12.07 21.26
C GLY A 92 8.68 -11.06 22.39
N ASN A 93 9.53 -10.01 22.47
CA ASN A 93 9.49 -9.02 23.54
C ASN A 93 9.03 -7.65 23.03
N GLY A 94 8.03 -7.07 23.68
CA GLY A 94 7.49 -5.75 23.30
C GLY A 94 6.68 -5.79 21.99
N CYS A 95 6.20 -6.97 21.58
CA CYS A 95 5.37 -7.13 20.40
C CYS A 95 4.04 -6.39 20.56
N PRO A 96 3.53 -5.75 19.49
CA PRO A 96 2.13 -5.34 19.45
C PRO A 96 1.21 -6.56 19.45
N ASP A 97 -0.04 -6.39 19.92
CA ASP A 97 -1.07 -7.41 19.78
C ASP A 97 -1.58 -7.50 18.35
N VAL A 98 -1.83 -6.33 17.74
CA VAL A 98 -2.35 -6.15 16.39
C VAL A 98 -1.46 -5.18 15.64
N PHE A 99 -1.25 -5.42 14.35
CA PHE A 99 -0.48 -4.52 13.52
C PHE A 99 -0.93 -4.54 12.05
N ALA A 100 -0.76 -3.39 11.41
CA ALA A 100 -1.03 -3.22 9.99
C ALA A 100 0.19 -3.63 9.15
N LEU A 101 -0.06 -4.26 8.01
CA LEU A 101 0.94 -4.70 7.04
C LEU A 101 0.60 -4.11 5.68
N GLU A 102 1.55 -3.38 5.10
CA GLU A 102 1.44 -2.83 3.75
C GLU A 102 1.79 -3.90 2.71
N ASN A 103 1.26 -3.76 1.52
CA ASN A 103 1.44 -4.71 0.41
C ASN A 103 2.90 -5.05 0.11
N ALA A 104 3.82 -4.09 0.18
CA ALA A 104 5.23 -4.32 -0.15
C ALA A 104 5.92 -5.35 0.76
N PHE A 105 5.45 -5.49 2.00
CA PHE A 105 6.06 -6.40 2.97
C PHE A 105 5.08 -7.39 3.62
N VAL A 106 3.79 -7.39 3.29
CA VAL A 106 2.80 -8.26 3.92
C VAL A 106 3.18 -9.74 3.81
N ARG A 107 3.64 -10.20 2.65
CA ARG A 107 3.98 -11.61 2.41
C ARG A 107 5.13 -12.09 3.30
N LYS A 108 6.13 -11.26 3.52
CA LYS A 108 7.24 -11.54 4.45
C LYS A 108 6.73 -11.97 5.83
N TYR A 109 5.72 -11.27 6.35
CA TYR A 109 5.15 -11.57 7.66
C TYR A 109 4.16 -12.74 7.63
N ILE A 110 3.31 -12.82 6.62
CA ILE A 110 2.37 -13.94 6.42
C ILE A 110 3.14 -15.28 6.39
N GLU A 111 4.29 -15.32 5.76
CA GLU A 111 5.14 -16.51 5.62
C GLU A 111 6.07 -16.76 6.81
N SER A 112 6.21 -15.79 7.70
CA SER A 112 7.19 -15.81 8.81
C SER A 112 6.92 -16.87 9.89
N GLY A 113 5.68 -17.39 9.98
CA GLY A 113 5.24 -18.26 11.07
C GLY A 113 5.13 -17.55 12.43
N LEU A 114 5.10 -16.20 12.46
CA LEU A 114 5.02 -15.38 13.68
C LEU A 114 3.61 -14.80 13.91
N LEU A 115 2.68 -14.99 12.98
CA LEU A 115 1.33 -14.45 13.04
C LEU A 115 0.35 -15.43 13.66
N LEU A 116 -0.70 -14.88 14.29
CA LEU A 116 -1.82 -15.63 14.83
C LEU A 116 -2.74 -16.08 13.69
N PRO A 117 -3.10 -17.39 13.59
CA PRO A 117 -4.09 -17.85 12.62
C PRO A 117 -5.46 -17.22 12.87
N LEU A 118 -6.11 -16.81 11.78
CA LEU A 118 -7.43 -16.15 11.75
C LEU A 118 -8.49 -17.03 11.06
N ASP A 119 -8.25 -18.34 10.92
CA ASP A 119 -9.13 -19.27 10.17
C ASP A 119 -10.55 -19.32 10.75
N ASP A 120 -10.67 -19.27 12.07
CA ASP A 120 -11.93 -19.22 12.78
C ASP A 120 -12.72 -17.94 12.48
N VAL A 121 -12.03 -16.79 12.48
CA VAL A 121 -12.61 -15.50 12.10
C VAL A 121 -13.04 -15.51 10.63
N TYR A 122 -12.14 -15.95 9.74
CA TYR A 122 -12.41 -15.98 8.30
C TYR A 122 -13.57 -16.92 7.94
N ALA A 123 -13.69 -18.07 8.61
CA ALA A 123 -14.80 -19.02 8.37
C ALA A 123 -16.19 -18.39 8.58
N GLU A 124 -16.29 -17.39 9.47
CA GLU A 124 -17.55 -16.69 9.75
C GLU A 124 -17.89 -15.62 8.71
N VAL A 125 -16.88 -15.10 7.98
CA VAL A 125 -17.03 -13.89 7.15
C VAL A 125 -16.57 -14.06 5.70
N LYS A 126 -16.11 -15.23 5.30
CA LYS A 126 -15.54 -15.50 3.96
C LYS A 126 -16.41 -15.02 2.80
N ASP A 127 -17.72 -15.18 2.91
CA ASP A 127 -18.67 -14.82 1.86
C ASP A 127 -18.83 -13.28 1.70
N LYS A 128 -18.29 -12.50 2.64
CA LYS A 128 -18.26 -11.04 2.59
C LYS A 128 -16.96 -10.47 2.07
N MET A 129 -15.91 -11.26 1.94
CA MET A 129 -14.55 -10.78 1.64
C MET A 129 -14.25 -10.86 0.14
N ALA A 130 -13.64 -9.81 -0.39
CA ALA A 130 -13.09 -9.84 -1.75
C ALA A 130 -11.92 -10.83 -1.85
N ASP A 131 -11.79 -11.51 -3.01
CA ASP A 131 -10.89 -12.66 -3.16
C ASP A 131 -9.40 -12.32 -3.07
N TYR A 132 -8.92 -11.36 -3.87
CA TYR A 132 -7.46 -11.15 -3.99
C TYR A 132 -6.79 -10.71 -2.68
N PRO A 133 -7.37 -9.86 -1.80
CA PRO A 133 -6.74 -9.53 -0.53
C PRO A 133 -6.61 -10.76 0.38
N MET A 134 -7.54 -11.71 0.28
CA MET A 134 -7.48 -12.95 1.05
C MET A 134 -6.46 -13.93 0.49
N GLN A 135 -6.23 -13.94 -0.84
CA GLN A 135 -5.10 -14.69 -1.44
C GLN A 135 -3.75 -14.20 -0.88
N ILE A 136 -3.59 -12.87 -0.74
CA ILE A 136 -2.37 -12.25 -0.19
C ILE A 136 -2.25 -12.52 1.32
N GLY A 137 -3.36 -12.44 2.07
CA GLY A 137 -3.40 -12.64 3.53
C GLY A 137 -3.34 -14.10 3.97
N SER A 138 -3.29 -15.06 3.02
CA SER A 138 -3.29 -16.50 3.30
C SER A 138 -1.97 -17.17 2.91
N TYR A 139 -1.57 -18.20 3.67
CA TYR A 139 -0.39 -19.02 3.40
C TYR A 139 -0.59 -20.44 3.86
N ASN A 140 -0.21 -21.43 3.04
CA ASN A 140 -0.35 -22.86 3.32
C ASN A 140 -1.75 -23.28 3.79
N GLY A 141 -2.79 -22.67 3.22
CA GLY A 141 -4.19 -22.98 3.55
C GLY A 141 -4.74 -22.32 4.81
N HIS A 142 -3.96 -21.44 5.45
CA HIS A 142 -4.35 -20.67 6.64
C HIS A 142 -4.41 -19.17 6.35
N VAL A 143 -5.31 -18.47 7.04
CA VAL A 143 -5.44 -17.01 6.99
C VAL A 143 -4.68 -16.37 8.15
N TYR A 144 -3.82 -15.41 7.86
CA TYR A 144 -3.01 -14.68 8.85
C TYR A 144 -3.21 -13.17 8.84
N GLY A 145 -3.76 -12.63 7.77
CA GLY A 145 -4.06 -11.20 7.63
C GLY A 145 -5.37 -10.97 6.90
N MET A 146 -6.14 -9.98 7.35
CA MET A 146 -7.41 -9.59 6.73
C MET A 146 -7.35 -8.10 6.36
N ALA A 147 -7.78 -7.76 5.15
CA ALA A 147 -7.77 -6.38 4.66
C ALA A 147 -9.15 -5.74 4.77
N TRP A 148 -9.20 -4.47 5.15
CA TRP A 148 -10.45 -3.71 5.11
C TRP A 148 -10.78 -3.15 3.72
N GLN A 149 -9.78 -3.05 2.84
CA GLN A 149 -9.91 -2.40 1.53
C GLN A 149 -9.49 -3.32 0.39
N VAL A 150 -9.95 -3.00 -0.80
CA VAL A 150 -9.36 -3.41 -2.08
C VAL A 150 -8.66 -2.19 -2.68
N ALA A 151 -7.53 -2.40 -3.35
CA ALA A 151 -6.72 -1.29 -3.88
C ALA A 151 -6.43 -1.45 -5.39
N PRO A 152 -7.44 -1.75 -6.24
CA PRO A 152 -7.24 -1.73 -7.68
C PRO A 152 -6.75 -0.36 -8.13
N GLY A 153 -5.89 -0.35 -9.15
CA GLY A 153 -5.38 0.85 -9.75
C GLY A 153 -6.23 1.30 -10.93
N ALA A 154 -6.23 2.61 -11.17
CA ALA A 154 -6.89 3.25 -12.29
C ALA A 154 -6.07 4.41 -12.83
N LEU A 155 -6.46 4.93 -13.98
CA LEU A 155 -5.89 6.13 -14.57
C LEU A 155 -6.78 7.33 -14.26
N PHE A 156 -6.25 8.27 -13.46
CA PHE A 156 -6.86 9.57 -13.17
C PHE A 156 -6.29 10.62 -14.10
N TYR A 157 -7.13 11.33 -14.83
CA TYR A 157 -6.70 12.33 -15.81
C TYR A 157 -7.37 13.68 -15.57
N ARG A 158 -6.69 14.75 -16.05
CA ARG A 158 -7.22 16.11 -16.03
C ARG A 158 -8.24 16.28 -17.16
N ARG A 159 -9.51 16.54 -16.82
CA ARG A 159 -10.60 16.76 -17.81
C ARG A 159 -10.28 17.92 -18.74
N SER A 160 -9.77 19.02 -18.19
CA SER A 160 -9.38 20.20 -18.98
C SER A 160 -8.32 19.87 -20.03
N LEU A 161 -7.31 19.06 -19.68
CA LEU A 161 -6.27 18.64 -20.62
C LEU A 161 -6.80 17.64 -21.65
N ALA A 162 -7.65 16.67 -21.22
CA ALA A 162 -8.30 15.75 -22.13
C ALA A 162 -9.14 16.47 -23.17
N LYS A 163 -9.95 17.44 -22.75
CA LYS A 163 -10.73 18.27 -23.67
C LYS A 163 -9.85 19.10 -24.61
N LYS A 164 -8.78 19.69 -24.07
CA LYS A 164 -7.83 20.51 -24.83
C LYS A 164 -7.13 19.73 -25.93
N TYR A 165 -6.63 18.53 -25.61
CA TYR A 165 -5.74 17.76 -26.51
C TYR A 165 -6.40 16.59 -27.21
N LEU A 166 -7.38 15.93 -26.58
CA LEU A 166 -8.07 14.77 -27.16
C LEU A 166 -9.45 15.15 -27.75
N GLY A 167 -9.97 16.34 -27.42
CA GLY A 167 -11.29 16.82 -27.87
C GLY A 167 -12.47 16.28 -27.05
N THR A 168 -12.19 15.49 -26.03
CA THR A 168 -13.22 14.89 -25.15
C THR A 168 -12.68 14.83 -23.72
N ASP A 169 -13.58 14.90 -22.74
CA ASP A 169 -13.32 14.67 -21.32
C ASP A 169 -14.17 13.54 -20.73
N ASP A 170 -14.92 12.83 -21.60
CA ASP A 170 -15.72 11.68 -21.21
C ASP A 170 -14.85 10.46 -20.90
N PRO A 171 -15.01 9.80 -19.72
CA PRO A 171 -14.17 8.66 -19.32
C PRO A 171 -14.18 7.47 -20.29
N VAL A 172 -15.33 7.19 -20.92
CA VAL A 172 -15.45 6.08 -21.88
C VAL A 172 -14.68 6.39 -23.16
N GLU A 173 -14.73 7.64 -23.60
CA GLU A 173 -13.98 8.07 -24.79
C GLU A 173 -12.47 8.17 -24.50
N VAL A 174 -12.08 8.73 -23.35
CA VAL A 174 -10.66 8.82 -22.94
C VAL A 174 -10.06 7.42 -22.77
N GLN A 175 -10.80 6.43 -22.24
CA GLN A 175 -10.34 5.04 -22.14
C GLN A 175 -9.85 4.48 -23.48
N LYS A 176 -10.41 4.89 -24.63
CA LYS A 176 -9.98 4.42 -25.96
C LYS A 176 -8.55 4.85 -26.31
N TYR A 177 -8.09 5.97 -25.76
CA TYR A 177 -6.73 6.49 -25.94
C TYR A 177 -5.71 5.80 -25.02
N VAL A 178 -6.15 5.13 -23.96
CA VAL A 178 -5.28 4.53 -22.94
C VAL A 178 -5.65 3.09 -22.61
N LYS A 179 -6.32 2.37 -23.54
CA LYS A 179 -6.92 1.05 -23.32
C LYS A 179 -5.90 -0.08 -23.11
N ASP A 180 -4.68 0.10 -23.58
CA ASP A 180 -3.57 -0.81 -23.46
C ASP A 180 -2.24 -0.05 -23.46
N LEU A 181 -1.14 -0.74 -23.13
CA LEU A 181 0.18 -0.12 -23.02
C LEU A 181 0.68 0.50 -24.32
N ASP A 182 0.38 -0.13 -25.47
CA ASP A 182 0.81 0.39 -26.77
C ASP A 182 0.03 1.68 -27.13
N THR A 183 -1.28 1.67 -26.93
CA THR A 183 -2.15 2.83 -27.17
C THR A 183 -1.80 3.99 -26.20
N PHE A 184 -1.40 3.67 -24.97
CA PHE A 184 -0.94 4.66 -24.00
C PHE A 184 0.31 5.42 -24.50
N ILE A 185 1.29 4.72 -25.08
CA ILE A 185 2.48 5.36 -25.67
C ILE A 185 2.13 6.20 -26.90
N GLN A 186 1.22 5.71 -27.77
CA GLN A 186 0.73 6.51 -28.91
C GLN A 186 0.05 7.80 -28.43
N THR A 187 -0.65 7.73 -27.31
CA THR A 187 -1.28 8.92 -26.72
C THR A 187 -0.24 9.88 -26.12
N ALA A 188 0.86 9.37 -25.55
CA ALA A 188 1.96 10.21 -25.09
C ALA A 188 2.56 11.02 -26.26
N GLU A 189 2.80 10.38 -27.38
CA GLU A 189 3.26 11.06 -28.61
C GLU A 189 2.25 12.11 -29.10
N LEU A 190 0.97 11.76 -29.14
CA LEU A 190 -0.11 12.67 -29.55
C LEU A 190 -0.19 13.91 -28.66
N LEU A 191 -0.12 13.73 -27.32
CA LEU A 191 -0.14 14.82 -26.36
C LEU A 191 1.05 15.76 -26.57
N LYS A 192 2.24 15.20 -26.71
CA LYS A 192 3.45 15.97 -26.97
C LYS A 192 3.35 16.79 -28.25
N GLN A 193 2.87 16.19 -29.35
CA GLN A 193 2.70 16.88 -30.63
C GLN A 193 1.66 18.02 -30.53
N LYS A 194 0.51 17.77 -29.91
CA LYS A 194 -0.58 18.76 -29.80
C LYS A 194 -0.31 19.89 -28.83
N SER A 195 0.59 19.66 -27.88
CA SER A 195 0.96 20.63 -26.85
C SER A 195 2.24 21.40 -27.15
N ASP A 196 2.87 21.18 -28.29
CA ASP A 196 4.22 21.70 -28.60
C ASP A 196 5.26 21.31 -27.51
N GLY A 197 5.10 20.10 -26.92
CA GLY A 197 6.00 19.53 -25.93
C GLY A 197 5.73 19.97 -24.47
N ILE A 198 4.63 20.65 -24.19
CA ILE A 198 4.29 21.14 -22.83
C ILE A 198 3.60 20.05 -21.99
N CYS A 199 2.81 19.17 -22.61
CA CYS A 199 2.02 18.17 -21.92
C CYS A 199 2.68 16.78 -21.98
N ASP A 200 3.08 16.31 -20.83
CA ASP A 200 3.58 14.95 -20.59
C ASP A 200 2.43 14.04 -20.19
N ILE A 201 2.49 12.75 -20.57
CA ILE A 201 1.39 11.82 -20.28
C ILE A 201 1.35 11.44 -18.80
N VAL A 202 2.50 11.29 -18.14
CA VAL A 202 2.65 11.01 -16.69
C VAL A 202 3.78 11.86 -16.10
N SER A 203 3.88 11.87 -14.79
CA SER A 203 4.94 12.62 -14.08
C SER A 203 6.31 11.96 -14.24
N SER A 204 6.38 10.64 -14.28
CA SER A 204 7.60 9.88 -14.60
C SER A 204 7.26 8.50 -15.18
N SER A 205 8.21 7.90 -15.87
CA SER A 205 8.12 6.51 -16.32
C SER A 205 7.92 5.52 -15.16
N GLY A 206 8.34 5.89 -13.94
CA GLY A 206 8.11 5.13 -12.72
C GLY A 206 6.63 4.94 -12.38
N ASP A 207 5.75 5.87 -12.78
CA ASP A 207 4.30 5.73 -12.59
C ASP A 207 3.72 4.53 -13.34
N MET A 208 4.41 4.06 -14.39
CA MET A 208 4.01 2.89 -15.17
C MET A 208 4.45 1.55 -14.57
N PHE A 209 5.25 1.55 -13.50
CA PHE A 209 5.74 0.31 -12.89
C PHE A 209 4.60 -0.63 -12.47
N MET A 210 3.61 -0.11 -11.75
CA MET A 210 2.49 -0.91 -11.25
C MET A 210 1.61 -1.50 -12.36
N PRO A 211 1.23 -0.79 -13.44
CA PRO A 211 0.58 -1.37 -14.60
C PRO A 211 1.36 -2.53 -15.25
N TYR A 212 2.66 -2.38 -15.44
CA TYR A 212 3.47 -3.46 -16.01
C TYR A 212 3.64 -4.63 -15.04
N LYS A 213 3.82 -4.36 -13.74
CA LYS A 213 3.83 -5.37 -12.68
C LYS A 213 2.53 -6.17 -12.65
N GLY A 214 1.38 -5.49 -12.77
CA GLY A 214 0.05 -6.11 -12.83
C GLY A 214 -0.18 -6.97 -14.09
N ALA A 215 0.55 -6.73 -15.15
CA ALA A 215 0.48 -7.51 -16.39
C ALA A 215 1.34 -8.80 -16.38
N ARG A 216 2.14 -9.02 -15.33
CA ARG A 216 2.94 -10.26 -15.16
C ARG A 216 2.04 -11.48 -15.06
N LYS A 217 2.59 -12.62 -15.47
CA LYS A 217 2.00 -13.96 -15.33
C LYS A 217 2.76 -14.81 -14.32
N ASP A 218 4.04 -14.52 -14.13
CA ASP A 218 4.93 -15.25 -13.24
C ASP A 218 5.40 -14.37 -12.09
N PRO A 219 5.57 -14.93 -10.87
CA PRO A 219 6.23 -14.24 -9.76
C PRO A 219 7.72 -14.05 -10.05
N TRP A 220 8.38 -13.19 -9.26
CA TRP A 220 9.84 -12.97 -9.42
C TRP A 220 10.69 -14.21 -9.13
N VAL A 221 10.25 -15.09 -8.24
CA VAL A 221 11.00 -16.29 -7.87
C VAL A 221 10.16 -17.53 -8.12
N VAL A 222 10.68 -18.47 -8.91
CA VAL A 222 10.09 -19.79 -9.15
C VAL A 222 11.14 -20.86 -8.89
N ASN A 223 10.87 -21.80 -7.99
CA ASN A 223 11.81 -22.85 -7.57
C ASN A 223 13.22 -22.29 -7.18
N ASP A 224 13.21 -21.27 -6.32
CA ASP A 224 14.40 -20.56 -5.82
C ASP A 224 15.26 -19.90 -6.91
N LYS A 225 14.67 -19.59 -8.05
CA LYS A 225 15.36 -18.93 -9.17
C LYS A 225 14.59 -17.71 -9.62
N LEU A 226 15.33 -16.65 -9.94
CA LEU A 226 14.80 -15.44 -10.53
C LEU A 226 14.15 -15.76 -11.91
N VAL A 227 12.92 -15.29 -12.09
CA VAL A 227 12.20 -15.27 -13.35
C VAL A 227 11.88 -13.81 -13.69
N ILE A 228 12.37 -13.33 -14.80
CA ILE A 228 12.02 -12.00 -15.31
C ILE A 228 10.87 -12.18 -16.32
N ASP A 229 9.67 -11.85 -15.89
CA ASP A 229 8.49 -11.89 -16.76
C ASP A 229 8.69 -10.94 -17.95
N PRO A 230 8.28 -11.33 -19.18
CA PRO A 230 8.37 -10.46 -20.37
C PRO A 230 7.71 -9.09 -20.21
N ALA A 231 6.72 -8.94 -19.35
CA ALA A 231 6.12 -7.65 -19.04
C ALA A 231 7.14 -6.70 -18.39
N MET A 232 8.02 -7.21 -17.53
CA MET A 232 9.03 -6.39 -16.87
C MET A 232 10.16 -5.96 -17.83
N GLU A 233 10.55 -6.82 -18.76
CA GLU A 233 11.49 -6.40 -19.81
C GLU A 233 10.90 -5.32 -20.74
N LYS A 234 9.60 -5.43 -21.06
CA LYS A 234 8.87 -4.38 -21.79
C LYS A 234 8.80 -3.08 -21.01
N TYR A 235 8.67 -3.15 -19.67
CA TYR A 235 8.73 -1.96 -18.83
C TYR A 235 10.08 -1.24 -18.95
N MET A 236 11.20 -1.97 -18.96
CA MET A 236 12.52 -1.37 -19.19
C MET A 236 12.57 -0.62 -20.53
N ASP A 237 12.11 -1.27 -21.61
CA ASP A 237 12.10 -0.66 -22.96
C ASP A 237 11.19 0.57 -23.01
N MET A 238 10.04 0.51 -22.36
CA MET A 238 9.09 1.63 -22.25
C MET A 238 9.70 2.80 -21.46
N ALA A 239 10.34 2.54 -20.32
CA ALA A 239 10.98 3.58 -19.52
C ALA A 239 12.07 4.32 -20.33
N LYS A 240 12.89 3.58 -21.07
CA LYS A 240 13.87 4.16 -21.99
C LYS A 240 13.22 4.99 -23.10
N LEU A 241 12.17 4.46 -23.73
CA LEU A 241 11.44 5.16 -24.79
C LEU A 241 10.82 6.47 -24.30
N MET A 242 10.20 6.44 -23.10
CA MET A 242 9.62 7.66 -22.50
C MET A 242 10.68 8.69 -22.18
N HIS A 243 11.80 8.25 -21.62
CA HIS A 243 12.93 9.13 -21.33
C HIS A 243 13.50 9.77 -22.60
N ASP A 244 13.79 8.99 -23.64
CA ASP A 244 14.44 9.47 -24.87
C ASP A 244 13.54 10.41 -25.67
N ASN A 245 12.22 10.19 -25.63
CA ASN A 245 11.24 11.01 -26.33
C ASN A 245 10.65 12.13 -25.49
N HIS A 246 11.03 12.27 -24.21
CA HIS A 246 10.44 13.25 -23.30
C HIS A 246 8.90 13.14 -23.24
N TYR A 247 8.39 11.93 -22.94
CA TYR A 247 6.96 11.68 -22.77
C TYR A 247 6.51 11.76 -21.31
N ASP A 248 7.47 11.91 -20.39
CA ASP A 248 7.23 12.06 -18.96
C ASP A 248 7.85 13.34 -18.39
N GLY A 249 7.29 13.86 -17.33
CA GLY A 249 7.71 15.07 -16.63
C GLY A 249 9.02 14.93 -15.84
N ARG A 250 9.61 13.74 -15.81
CA ARG A 250 10.86 13.40 -15.09
C ARG A 250 10.84 13.75 -13.61
N VAL A 251 9.69 13.64 -12.99
CA VAL A 251 9.47 13.99 -11.59
C VAL A 251 9.11 12.74 -10.81
N ALA A 252 9.95 12.37 -9.83
CA ALA A 252 9.74 11.16 -9.03
C ALA A 252 8.42 11.22 -8.24
N GLN A 253 7.77 10.07 -8.08
CA GLN A 253 6.63 9.92 -7.19
C GLN A 253 6.96 10.43 -5.79
N TRP A 254 5.97 11.01 -5.10
CA TRP A 254 6.08 11.56 -3.73
C TRP A 254 6.97 12.80 -3.59
N SER A 255 7.54 13.32 -4.67
CA SER A 255 8.29 14.58 -4.65
C SER A 255 7.37 15.79 -4.70
N GLU A 256 7.89 16.97 -4.33
CA GLU A 256 7.17 18.25 -4.49
C GLU A 256 6.73 18.49 -5.94
N GLY A 257 7.55 18.09 -6.91
CA GLY A 257 7.24 18.19 -8.33
C GLY A 257 6.06 17.31 -8.74
N TRP A 258 5.95 16.09 -8.18
CA TRP A 258 4.83 15.19 -8.43
C TRP A 258 3.50 15.82 -7.99
N TYR A 259 3.47 16.41 -6.80
CA TYR A 259 2.30 17.15 -6.30
C TYR A 259 2.05 18.46 -7.08
N ALA A 260 3.10 19.15 -7.53
CA ALA A 260 2.97 20.32 -8.37
C ALA A 260 2.32 20.00 -9.73
N GLY A 261 2.63 18.84 -10.31
CA GLY A 261 1.96 18.34 -11.51
C GLY A 261 0.46 18.14 -11.30
N MET A 262 0.05 17.57 -10.16
CA MET A 262 -1.38 17.41 -9.80
C MET A 262 -2.09 18.77 -9.68
N LYS A 263 -1.39 19.77 -9.14
CA LYS A 263 -1.91 21.16 -9.01
C LYS A 263 -1.92 21.92 -10.34
N GLY A 264 -1.20 21.44 -11.36
CA GLY A 264 -0.97 22.18 -12.60
C GLY A 264 0.01 23.34 -12.46
N THR A 265 0.94 23.25 -11.51
CA THR A 265 1.95 24.28 -11.20
C THR A 265 3.37 23.80 -11.45
N LEU A 266 3.54 22.60 -12.02
CA LEU A 266 4.85 22.03 -12.34
C LEU A 266 5.56 22.91 -13.40
N LYS A 267 6.86 23.07 -13.23
CA LYS A 267 7.74 23.79 -14.15
C LYS A 267 9.00 22.97 -14.42
N ASP A 268 9.55 23.16 -15.62
CA ASP A 268 10.86 22.62 -15.96
C ASP A 268 12.02 23.43 -15.34
N GLU A 269 13.25 23.01 -15.58
CA GLU A 269 14.47 23.69 -15.10
C GLU A 269 14.63 25.12 -15.65
N LYS A 270 13.90 25.48 -16.71
CA LYS A 270 13.90 26.79 -17.35
C LYS A 270 12.71 27.66 -16.93
N ASP A 271 11.95 27.21 -15.92
CA ASP A 271 10.74 27.88 -15.41
C ASP A 271 9.56 27.86 -16.41
N ASN A 272 9.60 27.02 -17.45
CA ASN A 272 8.45 26.82 -18.35
C ASN A 272 7.41 25.91 -17.70
N PRO A 273 6.10 26.14 -17.96
CA PRO A 273 5.05 25.28 -17.44
C PRO A 273 5.13 23.86 -18.04
N VAL A 274 4.90 22.85 -17.20
CA VAL A 274 4.75 21.45 -17.59
C VAL A 274 3.37 20.97 -17.17
N GLU A 275 2.59 20.48 -18.12
CA GLU A 275 1.28 19.87 -17.88
C GLU A 275 1.45 18.35 -17.76
N VAL A 276 0.90 17.75 -16.70
CA VAL A 276 0.85 16.30 -16.52
C VAL A 276 -0.58 15.82 -16.79
N PHE A 277 -0.75 14.98 -17.82
CA PHE A 277 -2.06 14.55 -18.28
C PHE A 277 -2.77 13.64 -17.29
N CYS A 278 -2.06 12.60 -16.79
CA CYS A 278 -2.67 11.60 -15.92
C CYS A 278 -1.72 11.06 -14.84
N TYR A 279 -2.34 10.40 -13.87
CA TYR A 279 -1.69 9.68 -12.77
C TYR A 279 -2.32 8.29 -12.64
N LEU A 280 -1.47 7.28 -12.46
CA LEU A 280 -1.92 5.91 -12.25
C LEU A 280 -1.93 5.64 -10.74
N LEU A 281 -3.11 5.72 -10.14
CA LEU A 281 -3.31 5.67 -8.69
C LEU A 281 -4.31 4.58 -8.30
N PRO A 282 -4.16 4.00 -7.09
CA PRO A 282 -5.15 3.07 -6.54
C PRO A 282 -6.34 3.81 -5.91
N THR A 283 -7.27 3.06 -5.34
CA THR A 283 -8.47 3.60 -4.67
C THR A 283 -8.15 4.67 -3.64
N TRP A 284 -7.20 4.39 -2.73
CA TRP A 284 -6.76 5.33 -1.70
C TRP A 284 -6.03 6.56 -2.27
N GLY A 285 -5.48 6.46 -3.49
CA GLY A 285 -4.81 7.58 -4.15
C GLY A 285 -5.73 8.76 -4.42
N LEU A 286 -7.03 8.52 -4.61
CA LEU A 286 -8.00 9.60 -4.79
C LEU A 286 -8.11 10.46 -3.52
N HIS A 287 -8.38 9.85 -2.35
CA HIS A 287 -8.63 10.63 -1.14
C HIS A 287 -7.34 11.01 -0.41
N TYR A 288 -6.35 10.12 -0.38
CA TYR A 288 -5.11 10.33 0.36
C TYR A 288 -4.08 11.17 -0.41
N VAL A 289 -4.09 11.09 -1.74
CA VAL A 289 -3.12 11.80 -2.59
C VAL A 289 -3.75 12.98 -3.30
N LEU A 290 -4.70 12.76 -4.22
CA LEU A 290 -5.25 13.84 -5.05
C LEU A 290 -6.04 14.87 -4.23
N LYS A 291 -7.04 14.43 -3.46
CA LYS A 291 -7.89 15.36 -2.68
C LYS A 291 -7.10 16.09 -1.60
N THR A 292 -6.07 15.46 -1.03
CA THR A 292 -5.24 16.07 0.02
C THR A 292 -4.24 17.08 -0.54
N ASN A 293 -3.60 16.77 -1.67
CA ASN A 293 -2.50 17.58 -2.18
C ASN A 293 -2.91 18.59 -3.28
N ALA A 294 -4.04 18.37 -3.95
CA ALA A 294 -4.53 19.24 -5.02
C ALA A 294 -6.04 19.56 -4.89
N PRO A 295 -6.54 19.98 -3.69
CA PRO A 295 -7.96 20.24 -3.46
C PRO A 295 -8.52 21.32 -4.39
N GLU A 296 -7.70 22.27 -4.84
CA GLU A 296 -8.05 23.34 -5.76
C GLU A 296 -8.40 22.87 -7.18
N THR A 297 -8.06 21.62 -7.53
CA THR A 297 -8.37 21.01 -8.83
C THR A 297 -9.65 20.17 -8.81
N SER A 298 -10.42 20.24 -7.73
CA SER A 298 -11.70 19.54 -7.59
C SER A 298 -12.64 19.83 -8.77
N GLY A 299 -13.21 18.77 -9.34
CA GLY A 299 -14.07 18.84 -10.52
C GLY A 299 -13.35 18.80 -11.87
N ASP A 300 -12.01 18.96 -11.89
CA ASP A 300 -11.21 18.84 -13.12
C ASP A 300 -10.56 17.44 -13.29
N TRP A 301 -11.00 16.46 -12.51
CA TRP A 301 -10.51 15.10 -12.62
C TRP A 301 -11.60 14.13 -13.08
N ALA A 302 -11.18 13.10 -13.79
CA ALA A 302 -11.97 11.92 -14.06
C ALA A 302 -11.08 10.68 -13.99
N MET A 303 -11.70 9.52 -13.97
CA MET A 303 -11.05 8.23 -13.88
C MET A 303 -11.53 7.31 -15.00
N CYS A 304 -10.60 6.51 -15.54
CA CYS A 304 -10.90 5.34 -16.36
C CYS A 304 -9.96 4.18 -15.99
N ALA A 305 -10.21 2.98 -16.52
CA ALA A 305 -9.45 1.78 -16.13
C ALA A 305 -7.95 1.90 -16.44
N GLY A 306 -7.58 2.64 -17.50
CA GLY A 306 -6.19 2.76 -17.93
C GLY A 306 -5.70 1.57 -18.75
N PRO A 307 -4.36 1.43 -18.91
CA PRO A 307 -3.77 0.52 -19.88
C PRO A 307 -3.66 -0.94 -19.43
N ALA A 308 -3.80 -1.21 -18.14
CA ALA A 308 -3.69 -2.54 -17.58
C ALA A 308 -4.45 -2.63 -16.25
N ASN A 309 -4.90 -3.85 -15.91
CA ASN A 309 -5.44 -4.12 -14.59
C ASN A 309 -4.29 -4.36 -13.60
N TYR A 310 -4.28 -3.63 -12.51
CA TYR A 310 -3.24 -3.72 -11.48
C TYR A 310 -3.82 -3.34 -10.10
N TYR A 311 -3.05 -3.57 -9.06
CA TYR A 311 -3.32 -3.02 -7.74
C TYR A 311 -2.05 -2.40 -7.16
N TRP A 312 -2.23 -1.45 -6.27
CA TRP A 312 -1.11 -0.78 -5.60
C TRP A 312 -1.44 -0.52 -4.15
N GLY A 313 -0.56 -1.02 -3.26
CA GLY A 313 -0.78 -0.93 -1.83
C GLY A 313 -1.91 -1.82 -1.34
N GLY A 314 -2.57 -1.38 -0.30
CA GLY A 314 -3.52 -2.14 0.49
C GLY A 314 -2.95 -2.46 1.87
N THR A 315 -3.85 -2.61 2.83
CA THR A 315 -3.48 -2.81 4.23
C THR A 315 -4.14 -4.06 4.77
N TRP A 316 -3.32 -4.97 5.28
CA TRP A 316 -3.74 -6.16 6.02
C TRP A 316 -3.55 -5.93 7.50
N ILE A 317 -4.53 -6.34 8.30
CA ILE A 317 -4.43 -6.32 9.75
C ILE A 317 -4.12 -7.75 10.19
N ALA A 318 -3.09 -7.91 11.02
CA ALA A 318 -2.62 -9.17 11.54
C ALA A 318 -2.38 -9.06 13.06
N ALA A 319 -2.27 -10.21 13.73
CA ALA A 319 -1.96 -10.28 15.14
C ALA A 319 -0.71 -11.14 15.38
N TYR A 320 0.05 -10.81 16.43
CA TYR A 320 1.19 -11.60 16.87
C TYR A 320 0.73 -12.92 17.50
N LYS A 321 1.33 -14.06 17.09
CA LYS A 321 0.94 -15.41 17.58
C LYS A 321 1.11 -15.59 19.09
N GLY A 322 2.00 -14.85 19.73
CA GLY A 322 2.29 -14.90 21.16
C GLY A 322 1.52 -13.87 21.99
N THR A 323 0.56 -13.15 21.40
CA THR A 323 -0.28 -12.21 22.17
C THR A 323 -1.06 -12.90 23.27
N LYS A 324 -1.17 -12.22 24.41
CA LYS A 324 -2.03 -12.69 25.53
C LYS A 324 -3.48 -12.23 25.38
N ASN A 325 -3.75 -11.38 24.36
CA ASN A 325 -5.04 -10.76 24.10
C ASN A 325 -5.66 -11.32 22.80
N ALA A 326 -5.47 -12.62 22.49
CA ALA A 326 -5.80 -13.22 21.21
C ALA A 326 -7.28 -13.04 20.83
N ALA A 327 -8.21 -13.21 21.75
CA ALA A 327 -9.63 -13.02 21.49
C ALA A 327 -9.97 -11.57 21.14
N ALA A 328 -9.45 -10.60 21.89
CA ALA A 328 -9.67 -9.18 21.63
C ALA A 328 -9.00 -8.73 20.32
N ALA A 329 -7.81 -9.26 19.99
CA ALA A 329 -7.12 -9.00 18.73
C ALA A 329 -7.92 -9.52 17.54
N LYS A 330 -8.44 -10.74 17.60
CA LYS A 330 -9.29 -11.34 16.56
C LYS A 330 -10.59 -10.54 16.36
N GLU A 331 -11.22 -10.10 17.45
CA GLU A 331 -12.45 -9.31 17.38
C GLU A 331 -12.18 -7.93 16.73
N MET A 332 -11.08 -7.26 17.08
CA MET A 332 -10.69 -6.02 16.41
C MET A 332 -10.44 -6.22 14.92
N ILE A 333 -9.70 -7.26 14.53
CA ILE A 333 -9.44 -7.58 13.12
C ILE A 333 -10.74 -7.85 12.38
N LYS A 334 -11.63 -8.66 12.95
CA LYS A 334 -12.95 -8.95 12.41
C LYS A 334 -13.76 -7.68 12.19
N TYR A 335 -13.87 -6.82 13.22
CA TYR A 335 -14.59 -5.57 13.13
C TYR A 335 -14.04 -4.69 12.01
N LEU A 336 -12.74 -4.41 12.03
CA LEU A 336 -12.11 -3.51 11.08
C LEU A 336 -12.17 -4.01 9.63
N ALA A 337 -12.13 -5.33 9.41
CA ALA A 337 -12.16 -5.89 8.06
C ALA A 337 -13.59 -6.19 7.55
N THR A 338 -14.60 -6.35 8.43
CA THR A 338 -15.87 -6.95 8.00
C THR A 338 -17.15 -6.36 8.59
N ASP A 339 -17.09 -5.38 9.50
CA ASP A 339 -18.32 -4.77 10.02
C ASP A 339 -19.02 -3.92 8.96
N ASP A 340 -20.23 -4.34 8.57
CA ASP A 340 -20.98 -3.70 7.48
C ASP A 340 -21.32 -2.24 7.79
N THR A 341 -21.63 -1.91 9.05
CA THR A 341 -22.05 -0.55 9.47
C THR A 341 -20.87 0.41 9.47
N PHE A 342 -19.78 -0.02 10.08
CA PHE A 342 -18.54 0.75 10.09
C PHE A 342 -18.02 0.98 8.68
N LEU A 343 -17.84 -0.09 7.89
CA LEU A 343 -17.24 -0.02 6.56
C LEU A 343 -18.11 0.77 5.55
N GLU A 344 -19.45 0.70 5.67
CA GLU A 344 -20.33 1.54 4.86
C GLU A 344 -20.12 3.04 5.16
N LYS A 345 -20.05 3.39 6.44
CA LYS A 345 -19.81 4.77 6.83
C LYS A 345 -18.43 5.24 6.40
N TYR A 346 -17.40 4.42 6.67
CA TYR A 346 -16.02 4.71 6.27
C TYR A 346 -15.89 4.92 4.75
N ALA A 347 -16.46 4.01 3.95
CA ALA A 347 -16.43 4.13 2.49
C ALA A 347 -17.11 5.41 1.99
N LYS A 348 -18.23 5.83 2.61
CA LYS A 348 -18.92 7.08 2.25
C LYS A 348 -18.16 8.33 2.67
N ASP A 349 -17.49 8.29 3.81
CA ASP A 349 -16.73 9.42 4.35
C ASP A 349 -15.41 9.64 3.58
N SER A 350 -14.70 8.56 3.23
CA SER A 350 -13.40 8.61 2.56
C SER A 350 -13.46 8.54 1.03
N GLY A 351 -14.39 7.76 0.49
CA GLY A 351 -14.41 7.37 -0.92
C GLY A 351 -13.55 6.15 -1.24
N ASP A 352 -12.89 5.54 -0.22
CA ASP A 352 -12.08 4.34 -0.41
C ASP A 352 -12.95 3.09 -0.64
N THR A 353 -12.44 2.15 -1.44
CA THR A 353 -13.17 0.94 -1.80
C THR A 353 -12.89 -0.18 -0.81
N VAL A 354 -13.85 -0.46 0.05
CA VAL A 354 -13.71 -1.50 1.08
C VAL A 354 -13.71 -2.91 0.50
N GLY A 355 -13.04 -3.85 1.20
CA GLY A 355 -12.99 -5.27 0.82
C GLY A 355 -14.28 -6.05 1.11
N ASN A 356 -15.24 -5.45 1.80
CA ASN A 356 -16.50 -6.06 2.18
C ASN A 356 -17.52 -6.01 1.02
N LEU A 357 -17.84 -7.17 0.44
CA LEU A 357 -18.73 -7.31 -0.71
C LEU A 357 -20.19 -6.90 -0.43
N ASN A 358 -20.68 -7.04 0.81
CA ASN A 358 -22.01 -6.56 1.19
C ASN A 358 -22.08 -5.04 1.07
N VAL A 359 -21.08 -4.35 1.59
CA VAL A 359 -20.98 -2.89 1.53
C VAL A 359 -20.78 -2.43 0.08
N GLN A 360 -19.88 -3.07 -0.67
CA GLN A 360 -19.72 -2.78 -2.10
C GLN A 360 -21.04 -2.87 -2.84
N ASN A 361 -21.79 -3.96 -2.67
CA ASN A 361 -23.07 -4.16 -3.35
C ASN A 361 -24.14 -3.15 -2.94
N LYS A 362 -24.06 -2.62 -1.71
CA LYS A 362 -25.03 -1.65 -1.19
C LYS A 362 -24.82 -0.25 -1.75
N ILE A 363 -23.56 0.17 -1.98
CA ILE A 363 -23.25 1.58 -2.31
C ILE A 363 -22.76 1.80 -3.74
N LYS A 364 -22.22 0.79 -4.42
CA LYS A 364 -21.56 0.92 -5.74
C LYS A 364 -22.40 1.58 -6.83
N ASP A 365 -23.72 1.36 -6.83
CA ASP A 365 -24.59 1.89 -7.90
C ASP A 365 -25.07 3.33 -7.63
N THR A 366 -24.89 3.84 -6.42
CA THR A 366 -25.37 5.17 -5.99
C THR A 366 -24.25 6.12 -5.56
N PHE A 367 -23.01 5.68 -5.60
CA PHE A 367 -21.88 6.49 -5.19
C PHE A 367 -21.64 7.63 -6.21
N SER A 368 -21.29 8.80 -5.70
CA SER A 368 -20.96 9.96 -6.53
C SER A 368 -19.83 10.74 -5.86
N GLU A 369 -18.74 10.95 -6.58
CA GLU A 369 -17.55 11.64 -6.08
C GLU A 369 -17.48 13.07 -6.63
N PRO A 370 -17.71 14.07 -5.78
CA PRO A 370 -17.68 15.47 -6.22
C PRO A 370 -16.32 15.91 -6.80
N TYR A 371 -15.22 15.38 -6.27
CA TYR A 371 -13.88 15.69 -6.78
C TYR A 371 -13.68 15.23 -8.22
N LEU A 372 -14.38 14.18 -8.64
CA LEU A 372 -14.41 13.66 -10.02
C LEU A 372 -15.61 14.18 -10.81
N ALA A 373 -16.13 15.37 -10.48
CA ALA A 373 -17.31 15.96 -11.12
C ALA A 373 -18.57 15.07 -11.06
N GLY A 374 -18.74 14.33 -9.98
CA GLY A 374 -19.88 13.44 -9.76
C GLY A 374 -19.75 12.05 -10.38
N GLN A 375 -18.60 11.68 -10.94
CA GLN A 375 -18.35 10.33 -11.46
C GLN A 375 -18.52 9.28 -10.36
N ASN A 376 -19.13 8.15 -10.70
CA ASN A 376 -19.20 6.99 -9.83
C ASN A 376 -17.96 6.08 -10.04
N HIS A 377 -16.84 6.46 -9.43
CA HIS A 377 -15.59 5.68 -9.46
C HIS A 377 -15.68 4.38 -8.65
N TYR A 378 -16.54 4.34 -7.63
CA TYR A 378 -16.66 3.22 -6.71
C TYR A 378 -17.09 1.93 -7.43
N LYS A 379 -18.06 2.04 -8.34
CA LYS A 379 -18.51 0.93 -9.18
C LYS A 379 -17.38 0.39 -10.05
N ASP A 380 -16.62 1.28 -10.68
CA ASP A 380 -15.52 0.90 -11.56
C ASP A 380 -14.43 0.16 -10.79
N PHE A 381 -14.05 0.66 -9.60
CA PHE A 381 -13.09 -0.02 -8.75
C PHE A 381 -13.58 -1.39 -8.25
N CYS A 382 -14.85 -1.54 -7.90
CA CYS A 382 -15.41 -2.85 -7.54
C CYS A 382 -15.28 -3.87 -8.69
N GLU A 383 -15.45 -3.43 -9.94
CA GLU A 383 -15.30 -4.33 -11.10
C GLU A 383 -13.81 -4.64 -11.38
N MET A 384 -12.92 -3.63 -11.31
CA MET A 384 -11.48 -3.84 -11.52
C MET A 384 -10.88 -4.80 -10.49
N ALA A 385 -11.31 -4.73 -9.21
CA ALA A 385 -10.82 -5.60 -8.15
C ALA A 385 -11.04 -7.10 -8.45
N LYS A 386 -12.08 -7.47 -9.21
CA LYS A 386 -12.37 -8.86 -9.55
C LYS A 386 -11.34 -9.48 -10.50
N GLY A 387 -10.61 -8.67 -11.24
CA GLY A 387 -9.60 -9.13 -12.22
C GLY A 387 -8.19 -9.20 -11.66
N ILE A 388 -7.99 -8.97 -10.37
CA ILE A 388 -6.66 -8.98 -9.75
C ILE A 388 -6.33 -10.38 -9.24
N ASP A 389 -5.10 -10.85 -9.51
CA ASP A 389 -4.52 -12.07 -8.96
C ASP A 389 -3.53 -11.71 -7.83
N GLY A 390 -3.89 -12.00 -6.59
CA GLY A 390 -3.04 -11.76 -5.41
C GLY A 390 -1.97 -12.82 -5.18
N ARG A 391 -1.92 -13.91 -5.98
CA ARG A 391 -1.01 -15.04 -5.76
C ARG A 391 0.41 -14.80 -6.26
N LEU A 392 0.63 -13.79 -7.09
CA LEU A 392 1.95 -13.49 -7.65
C LEU A 392 2.90 -12.82 -6.66
N ILE A 393 2.38 -12.27 -5.56
CA ILE A 393 3.19 -11.57 -4.56
C ILE A 393 3.98 -12.56 -3.69
N GLN A 394 5.24 -12.24 -3.41
CA GLN A 394 6.17 -13.05 -2.60
C GLN A 394 6.86 -12.19 -1.54
N GLY A 395 7.38 -12.83 -0.49
CA GLY A 395 8.08 -12.13 0.60
C GLY A 395 9.38 -11.42 0.17
N THR A 396 9.94 -11.80 -0.96
CA THR A 396 11.15 -11.23 -1.55
C THR A 396 10.89 -10.06 -2.50
N ASP A 397 9.63 -9.81 -2.90
CA ASP A 397 9.28 -8.86 -3.97
C ASP A 397 9.82 -7.46 -3.70
N GLN A 398 9.68 -6.95 -2.48
CA GLN A 398 10.11 -5.59 -2.14
C GLN A 398 11.59 -5.34 -2.50
N GLN A 399 12.46 -6.27 -2.13
CA GLN A 399 13.90 -6.12 -2.40
C GLN A 399 14.24 -6.33 -3.87
N ILE A 400 13.61 -7.30 -4.52
CA ILE A 400 13.81 -7.56 -5.95
C ILE A 400 13.33 -6.37 -6.79
N GLU A 401 12.18 -5.80 -6.47
CA GLU A 401 11.62 -4.63 -7.16
C GLU A 401 12.46 -3.37 -6.96
N GLN A 402 13.09 -3.22 -5.80
CA GLN A 402 14.07 -2.15 -5.59
C GLN A 402 15.26 -2.30 -6.54
N TYR A 403 15.92 -3.45 -6.56
CA TYR A 403 17.04 -3.71 -7.45
C TYR A 403 16.64 -3.52 -8.92
N PHE A 404 15.48 -4.02 -9.30
CA PHE A 404 14.99 -3.87 -10.66
C PHE A 404 14.78 -2.40 -11.04
N SER A 405 14.17 -1.61 -10.16
CA SER A 405 13.90 -0.19 -10.41
C SER A 405 15.18 0.64 -10.54
N GLU A 406 16.21 0.32 -9.75
CA GLU A 406 17.53 0.96 -9.84
C GLU A 406 18.18 0.70 -11.21
N GLU A 407 18.13 -0.53 -11.69
CA GLU A 407 18.70 -0.92 -12.99
C GLU A 407 17.88 -0.38 -14.18
N VAL A 408 16.55 -0.30 -14.04
CA VAL A 408 15.69 0.36 -15.04
C VAL A 408 16.04 1.83 -15.17
N ALA A 409 16.24 2.53 -14.04
CA ALA A 409 16.61 3.93 -14.06
C ALA A 409 17.99 4.15 -14.73
N ALA A 410 18.99 3.32 -14.40
CA ALA A 410 20.32 3.40 -15.01
C ALA A 410 20.27 3.14 -16.53
N TYR A 411 19.44 2.21 -16.99
CA TYR A 411 19.24 1.97 -18.43
C TYR A 411 18.47 3.12 -19.09
N ALA A 412 17.39 3.59 -18.51
CA ALA A 412 16.60 4.69 -19.07
C ALA A 412 17.43 5.96 -19.22
N ASN A 413 18.27 6.29 -18.24
CA ASN A 413 19.16 7.45 -18.25
C ASN A 413 20.37 7.28 -19.19
N GLY A 414 20.60 6.09 -19.78
CA GLY A 414 21.72 5.82 -20.66
C GLY A 414 23.05 5.57 -19.95
N GLU A 415 23.04 5.33 -18.65
CA GLU A 415 24.22 5.01 -17.83
C GLU A 415 24.68 3.58 -18.07
N LYS A 416 23.74 2.67 -18.41
CA LYS A 416 23.97 1.26 -18.72
C LYS A 416 23.26 0.88 -20.04
N THR A 417 23.78 -0.14 -20.73
CA THR A 417 23.01 -0.84 -21.75
C THR A 417 21.95 -1.72 -21.08
N LYS A 418 20.90 -2.12 -21.82
CA LYS A 418 19.87 -3.06 -21.31
C LYS A 418 20.50 -4.36 -20.82
N GLU A 419 21.49 -4.90 -21.55
CA GLU A 419 22.19 -6.12 -21.20
C GLU A 419 22.97 -5.98 -19.87
N GLN A 420 23.70 -4.87 -19.69
CA GLN A 420 24.40 -4.57 -18.45
C GLN A 420 23.42 -4.48 -17.25
N ALA A 421 22.35 -3.71 -17.39
CA ALA A 421 21.34 -3.53 -16.36
C ALA A 421 20.68 -4.88 -15.96
N LEU A 422 20.32 -5.72 -16.94
CA LEU A 422 19.77 -7.05 -16.67
C LEU A 422 20.77 -8.01 -16.03
N ASN A 423 22.06 -7.95 -16.37
CA ASN A 423 23.09 -8.79 -15.77
C ASN A 423 23.38 -8.36 -14.31
N ASP A 424 23.43 -7.05 -14.05
CA ASP A 424 23.63 -6.52 -12.69
C ASP A 424 22.42 -6.87 -11.81
N PHE A 425 21.20 -6.71 -12.31
CA PHE A 425 19.97 -7.13 -11.63
C PHE A 425 20.00 -8.62 -11.27
N LYS A 426 20.30 -9.50 -12.23
CA LYS A 426 20.41 -10.96 -11.99
C LYS A 426 21.45 -11.30 -10.93
N THR A 427 22.59 -10.59 -10.93
CA THR A 427 23.65 -10.80 -9.98
C THR A 427 23.24 -10.39 -8.56
N GLN A 428 22.58 -9.22 -8.42
CA GLN A 428 22.08 -8.73 -7.13
C GLN A 428 21.05 -9.71 -6.54
N VAL A 429 20.09 -10.16 -7.35
CA VAL A 429 19.06 -11.09 -6.88
C VAL A 429 19.65 -12.47 -6.56
N ALA A 430 20.57 -12.99 -7.35
CA ALA A 430 21.24 -14.26 -7.05
C ALA A 430 21.95 -14.19 -5.67
N THR A 431 22.68 -13.10 -5.40
CA THR A 431 23.33 -12.87 -4.10
C THR A 431 22.35 -12.78 -2.93
N MET A 432 21.14 -12.30 -3.18
CA MET A 432 20.09 -12.20 -2.15
C MET A 432 19.42 -13.55 -1.87
N LEU A 433 19.31 -14.41 -2.88
CA LEU A 433 18.66 -15.73 -2.77
C LEU A 433 19.59 -16.83 -2.23
N ASP A 434 20.93 -16.66 -2.31
CA ASP A 434 21.96 -17.57 -1.74
C ASP A 434 22.01 -17.44 -0.20
#